data_dee1b55946d7fc14275c0989d18f27a9
#
_entry.id   dee1b55946d7fc14275c0989d18f27a9
#
_cell.length_a   1.000
_cell.length_b   1.000
_cell.length_c   1.000
_cell.angle_alpha   90.00
_cell.angle_beta   90.00
_cell.angle_gamma   90.00
#
_symmetry.space_group_name_H-M   'P 1'
#
loop_
_entity.id
_entity.type
_entity.pdbx_description
1 polymer ?
#
loop_
_entity_poly.entity_id
_entity_poly.type
_entity_poly.pdbx_seq_one_letter_code
_entity_poly.pdbx_strand_id
1 'polypeptide(L)'
;MSDEMNREELASAMEDRRREIEQEFRPENMKIVRKELFASLRDPAVTIRNGNITFNTACINGLEDVVWVNLMVDADAHMIAVHECDENDQQALRWCIAKPDKRKSRKMTCPKFTEMLYEMMGWDKGCRYKILGFRIEREGKTYYVFDLNVYKIFKEKPKAGQEEESSEPVDTRKGYYPADIANTFGVSLEEHKQTQEMTIGSSFVPMAQLTEKSDA
;
A
#
# COMPACT_ATOMS: atom_id res chain seq x y z
N MET A 1 24.73 -15.49 47.12
CA MET A 1 26.04 -14.92 46.75
C MET A 1 26.44 -15.21 45.30
N SER A 2 26.40 -16.46 44.85
CA SER A 2 26.79 -16.83 43.43
C SER A 2 25.84 -16.25 42.38
N ASP A 3 24.52 -16.26 42.62
CA ASP A 3 23.52 -15.77 41.67
C ASP A 3 23.41 -14.23 41.59
N GLU A 4 23.73 -13.55 42.68
CA GLU A 4 23.75 -12.09 42.73
C GLU A 4 24.97 -11.52 41.98
N MET A 5 26.14 -12.16 42.22
CA MET A 5 27.38 -11.80 41.50
C MET A 5 27.24 -11.97 39.97
N ASN A 6 26.55 -13.02 39.51
CA ASN A 6 26.31 -13.29 38.12
C ASN A 6 25.32 -12.25 37.48
N ARG A 7 24.39 -11.70 38.27
CA ARG A 7 23.48 -10.64 37.81
C ARG A 7 24.18 -9.29 37.68
N GLU A 8 25.06 -8.93 38.58
CA GLU A 8 25.83 -7.70 38.50
C GLU A 8 26.81 -7.68 37.32
N GLU A 9 27.52 -8.79 37.12
CA GLU A 9 28.41 -8.96 35.98
C GLU A 9 27.65 -8.88 34.63
N LEU A 10 26.47 -9.49 34.54
CA LEU A 10 25.63 -9.42 33.35
C LEU A 10 25.12 -8.00 33.12
N ALA A 11 24.70 -7.30 34.18
CA ALA A 11 24.25 -5.91 34.08
C ALA A 11 25.37 -4.98 33.61
N SER A 12 26.59 -5.15 34.15
CA SER A 12 27.77 -4.39 33.72
C SER A 12 28.11 -4.64 32.26
N ALA A 13 28.12 -5.91 31.82
CA ALA A 13 28.38 -6.25 30.42
C ALA A 13 27.33 -5.69 29.45
N MET A 14 26.05 -5.67 29.85
CA MET A 14 24.98 -5.05 29.06
C MET A 14 25.14 -3.53 28.95
N GLU A 15 25.60 -2.88 30.01
CA GLU A 15 25.82 -1.43 30.03
C GLU A 15 27.03 -1.03 29.19
N ASP A 16 28.09 -1.79 29.22
CA ASP A 16 29.27 -1.60 28.37
C ASP A 16 28.90 -1.81 26.90
N ARG A 17 28.15 -2.88 26.58
CA ARG A 17 27.65 -3.10 25.23
C ARG A 17 26.74 -1.98 24.71
N ARG A 18 25.90 -1.44 25.60
CA ARG A 18 25.07 -0.29 25.27
C ARG A 18 25.90 0.93 24.87
N ARG A 19 26.95 1.23 25.65
CA ARG A 19 27.86 2.34 25.34
C ARG A 19 28.58 2.16 24.02
N GLU A 20 29.04 0.94 23.70
CA GLU A 20 29.62 0.63 22.41
C GLU A 20 28.62 0.89 21.28
N ILE A 21 27.39 0.40 21.41
CA ILE A 21 26.34 0.62 20.41
C ILE A 21 26.05 2.11 20.23
N GLU A 22 25.97 2.89 21.31
CA GLU A 22 25.75 4.35 21.22
C GLU A 22 26.88 5.07 20.47
N GLN A 23 28.13 4.60 20.63
CA GLN A 23 29.28 5.16 19.90
C GLN A 23 29.34 4.74 18.43
N GLU A 24 28.92 3.52 18.12
CA GLU A 24 28.93 2.96 16.75
C GLU A 24 27.69 3.32 15.93
N PHE A 25 26.59 3.70 16.60
CA PHE A 25 25.31 3.98 15.93
C PHE A 25 25.43 5.17 14.98
N ARG A 26 25.11 4.92 13.71
CA ARG A 26 25.11 5.91 12.63
C ARG A 26 23.77 5.82 11.89
N PRO A 27 22.83 6.74 12.18
CA PRO A 27 21.52 6.76 11.53
C PRO A 27 21.61 6.83 9.99
N GLU A 28 22.63 7.55 9.48
CA GLU A 28 22.89 7.72 8.05
C GLU A 28 23.20 6.40 7.33
N ASN A 29 23.69 5.39 8.04
CA ASN A 29 23.94 4.05 7.50
C ASN A 29 22.71 3.14 7.55
N MET A 30 21.66 3.59 8.20
CA MET A 30 20.43 2.79 8.35
C MET A 30 19.47 3.01 7.19
N LYS A 31 18.66 1.99 6.93
CA LYS A 31 17.56 2.05 5.96
C LYS A 31 16.23 2.01 6.67
N ILE A 32 15.30 2.82 6.21
CA ILE A 32 13.92 2.73 6.65
C ILE A 32 13.27 1.57 5.92
N VAL A 33 12.88 0.55 6.68
CA VAL A 33 12.29 -0.67 6.13
C VAL A 33 10.96 -0.37 5.47
N ARG A 34 10.76 -0.89 4.26
CA ARG A 34 9.51 -0.72 3.52
C ARG A 34 8.35 -1.36 4.26
N LYS A 35 7.27 -0.60 4.42
CA LYS A 35 6.03 -1.05 5.08
C LYS A 35 5.43 -2.29 4.37
N GLU A 36 5.58 -2.37 3.06
CA GLU A 36 5.07 -3.45 2.22
C GLU A 36 5.66 -4.83 2.60
N LEU A 37 6.85 -4.85 3.22
CA LEU A 37 7.48 -6.09 3.69
C LEU A 37 6.80 -6.68 4.93
N PHE A 38 5.99 -5.90 5.62
CA PHE A 38 5.24 -6.38 6.77
C PHE A 38 3.87 -6.94 6.37
N ALA A 39 3.38 -7.92 7.13
CA ALA A 39 2.01 -8.39 6.98
C ALA A 39 1.06 -7.32 7.52
N SER A 40 0.37 -6.62 6.63
CA SER A 40 -0.62 -5.62 7.01
C SER A 40 -2.02 -6.11 6.65
N LEU A 41 -2.82 -6.40 7.70
CA LEU A 41 -4.24 -6.75 7.59
C LEU A 41 -5.16 -5.53 7.72
N ARG A 42 -4.62 -4.42 8.24
CA ARG A 42 -5.39 -3.21 8.56
C ARG A 42 -5.19 -2.07 7.57
N ASP A 43 -4.21 -2.18 6.68
CA ASP A 43 -3.98 -1.16 5.68
C ASP A 43 -4.98 -1.29 4.52
N PRO A 44 -5.44 -0.16 3.99
CA PRO A 44 -6.20 -0.13 2.76
C PRO A 44 -5.43 -0.86 1.66
N ALA A 45 -6.11 -1.69 0.90
CA ALA A 45 -5.50 -2.40 -0.21
C ALA A 45 -6.51 -2.72 -1.30
N VAL A 46 -6.04 -2.68 -2.55
CA VAL A 46 -6.75 -3.19 -3.70
C VAL A 46 -6.11 -4.46 -4.19
N THR A 47 -6.92 -5.42 -4.62
CA THR A 47 -6.48 -6.63 -5.31
C THR A 47 -7.03 -6.60 -6.72
N ILE A 48 -6.13 -6.62 -7.69
CA ILE A 48 -6.43 -6.63 -9.13
C ILE A 48 -6.14 -8.02 -9.67
N ARG A 49 -7.15 -8.59 -10.32
CA ARG A 49 -7.08 -9.87 -11.02
C ARG A 49 -7.49 -9.68 -12.46
N ASN A 50 -7.07 -10.58 -13.33
CA ASN A 50 -7.57 -10.60 -14.69
C ASN A 50 -9.10 -10.77 -14.69
N GLY A 51 -9.81 -9.71 -15.04
CA GLY A 51 -11.27 -9.63 -15.11
C GLY A 51 -11.98 -9.05 -13.89
N ASN A 52 -11.30 -8.74 -12.79
CA ASN A 52 -11.95 -8.13 -11.63
C ASN A 52 -11.02 -7.38 -10.68
N ILE A 53 -11.61 -6.45 -9.90
CA ILE A 53 -10.94 -5.67 -8.87
C ILE A 53 -11.70 -5.81 -7.55
N THR A 54 -10.99 -5.76 -6.43
CA THR A 54 -11.56 -5.88 -5.09
C THR A 54 -10.81 -4.99 -4.11
N PHE A 55 -11.50 -4.06 -3.46
CA PHE A 55 -10.98 -3.29 -2.34
C PHE A 55 -11.20 -4.07 -1.03
N ASN A 56 -10.23 -4.06 -0.13
CA ASN A 56 -10.34 -4.80 1.12
C ASN A 56 -11.27 -4.13 2.14
N THR A 57 -11.53 -4.82 3.24
CA THR A 57 -12.40 -4.31 4.31
C THR A 57 -11.85 -3.03 4.96
N ALA A 58 -10.51 -2.85 4.98
CA ALA A 58 -9.91 -1.64 5.51
C ALA A 58 -10.27 -0.39 4.68
N CYS A 59 -10.31 -0.51 3.33
CA CYS A 59 -10.83 0.56 2.47
C CYS A 59 -12.29 0.86 2.80
N ILE A 60 -13.13 -0.20 2.85
CA ILE A 60 -14.57 -0.06 3.04
C ILE A 60 -14.90 0.58 4.40
N ASN A 61 -14.20 0.19 5.47
CA ASN A 61 -14.43 0.73 6.81
C ASN A 61 -13.85 2.14 7.00
N GLY A 62 -12.86 2.51 6.22
CA GLY A 62 -12.25 3.83 6.33
C GLY A 62 -12.99 4.94 5.57
N LEU A 63 -13.96 4.58 4.70
CA LEU A 63 -14.96 5.48 4.14
C LEU A 63 -16.33 5.04 4.68
N GLU A 64 -16.62 5.48 5.90
CA GLU A 64 -17.88 5.13 6.58
C GLU A 64 -19.07 5.58 5.74
N ASP A 65 -20.12 4.74 5.69
CA ASP A 65 -21.36 4.96 4.94
C ASP A 65 -21.27 5.09 3.42
N VAL A 66 -20.07 5.16 2.85
CA VAL A 66 -19.86 5.26 1.40
C VAL A 66 -20.14 3.92 0.72
N VAL A 67 -21.11 3.91 -0.20
CA VAL A 67 -21.50 2.74 -1.01
C VAL A 67 -21.06 2.89 -2.46
N TRP A 68 -21.00 4.13 -2.94
CA TRP A 68 -20.72 4.49 -4.31
C TRP A 68 -19.45 5.30 -4.40
N VAL A 69 -18.60 4.94 -5.35
CA VAL A 69 -17.30 5.60 -5.56
C VAL A 69 -17.04 5.82 -7.05
N ASN A 70 -16.31 6.87 -7.36
CA ASN A 70 -15.63 6.99 -8.64
C ASN A 70 -14.24 6.36 -8.54
N LEU A 71 -13.86 5.61 -9.57
CA LEU A 71 -12.52 5.07 -9.76
C LEU A 71 -11.79 5.92 -10.80
N MET A 72 -10.65 6.45 -10.44
CA MET A 72 -9.81 7.30 -11.27
C MET A 72 -8.50 6.59 -11.60
N VAL A 73 -7.91 6.91 -12.73
CA VAL A 73 -6.62 6.39 -13.18
C VAL A 73 -5.75 7.55 -13.65
N ASP A 74 -4.52 7.57 -13.17
CA ASP A 74 -3.43 8.34 -13.75
C ASP A 74 -2.50 7.34 -14.43
N ALA A 75 -2.56 7.30 -15.77
CA ALA A 75 -1.81 6.34 -16.56
C ALA A 75 -0.31 6.68 -16.60
N ASP A 76 0.05 7.97 -16.57
CA ASP A 76 1.44 8.41 -16.62
C ASP A 76 2.16 8.17 -15.29
N ALA A 77 1.47 8.43 -14.20
CA ALA A 77 1.99 8.19 -12.85
C ALA A 77 1.80 6.75 -12.37
N HIS A 78 1.12 5.89 -13.14
CA HIS A 78 0.74 4.53 -12.75
C HIS A 78 0.02 4.47 -11.40
N MET A 79 -1.00 5.29 -11.24
CA MET A 79 -1.79 5.35 -10.01
C MET A 79 -3.27 5.12 -10.30
N ILE A 80 -3.96 4.51 -9.33
CA ILE A 80 -5.42 4.53 -9.29
C ILE A 80 -5.88 5.15 -7.98
N ALA A 81 -7.03 5.81 -8.01
CA ALA A 81 -7.63 6.39 -6.83
C ALA A 81 -9.14 6.15 -6.79
N VAL A 82 -9.69 6.09 -5.58
CA VAL A 82 -11.14 6.05 -5.36
C VAL A 82 -11.55 7.12 -4.37
N HIS A 83 -12.69 7.74 -4.61
CA HIS A 83 -13.36 8.66 -3.69
C HIS A 83 -14.86 8.46 -3.73
N GLU A 84 -15.55 8.97 -2.72
CA GLU A 84 -17.00 8.98 -2.63
C GLU A 84 -17.64 9.75 -3.80
N CYS A 85 -18.75 9.21 -4.29
CA CYS A 85 -19.61 9.90 -5.24
C CYS A 85 -21.11 9.65 -4.93
N ASP A 86 -21.98 10.41 -5.57
CA ASP A 86 -23.42 10.20 -5.50
C ASP A 86 -23.81 8.93 -6.29
N GLU A 87 -24.86 8.24 -5.84
CA GLU A 87 -25.37 7.04 -6.53
C GLU A 87 -25.91 7.32 -7.94
N ASN A 88 -26.32 8.57 -8.20
CA ASN A 88 -26.81 9.01 -9.50
C ASN A 88 -25.70 9.50 -10.44
N ASP A 89 -24.43 9.51 -9.98
CA ASP A 89 -23.31 9.80 -10.87
C ASP A 89 -23.22 8.72 -11.97
N GLN A 90 -23.09 9.13 -13.22
CA GLN A 90 -23.03 8.23 -14.37
C GLN A 90 -21.85 7.24 -14.29
N GLN A 91 -20.79 7.59 -13.58
CA GLN A 91 -19.59 6.77 -13.42
C GLN A 91 -19.52 6.13 -12.02
N ALA A 92 -20.61 6.19 -11.24
CA ALA A 92 -20.66 5.60 -9.91
C ALA A 92 -20.50 4.08 -9.93
N LEU A 93 -19.57 3.58 -9.14
CA LEU A 93 -19.32 2.17 -8.94
C LEU A 93 -19.73 1.75 -7.53
N ARG A 94 -20.56 0.73 -7.42
CA ARG A 94 -20.88 0.14 -6.12
C ARG A 94 -19.71 -0.75 -5.69
N TRP A 95 -18.93 -0.32 -4.73
CA TRP A 95 -17.68 -0.98 -4.32
C TRP A 95 -17.81 -1.90 -3.11
N CYS A 96 -18.91 -1.80 -2.37
CA CYS A 96 -19.15 -2.62 -1.19
C CYS A 96 -20.58 -3.23 -1.18
N ILE A 97 -20.74 -4.26 -0.36
CA ILE A 97 -22.05 -4.77 0.03
C ILE A 97 -22.43 -4.03 1.31
N ALA A 98 -23.40 -3.12 1.20
CA ALA A 98 -23.97 -2.39 2.32
C ALA A 98 -25.19 -3.15 2.85
N LYS A 99 -25.07 -3.80 4.00
CA LYS A 99 -26.17 -4.29 4.82
C LYS A 99 -26.17 -3.51 6.13
N PRO A 100 -27.33 -3.28 6.77
CA PRO A 100 -27.41 -2.45 7.98
C PRO A 100 -26.36 -2.81 9.04
N ASP A 101 -26.10 -4.10 9.24
CA ASP A 101 -25.19 -4.56 10.30
C ASP A 101 -23.85 -5.07 9.77
N LYS A 102 -23.58 -5.03 8.47
CA LYS A 102 -22.38 -5.65 7.92
C LYS A 102 -21.98 -5.12 6.55
N ARG A 103 -21.04 -4.21 6.54
CA ARG A 103 -20.38 -3.78 5.30
C ARG A 103 -19.28 -4.78 4.92
N LYS A 104 -19.24 -5.18 3.67
CA LYS A 104 -18.26 -6.13 3.14
C LYS A 104 -17.70 -5.66 1.81
N SER A 105 -16.45 -5.98 1.61
CA SER A 105 -15.78 -5.92 0.33
C SER A 105 -16.61 -6.62 -0.77
N ARG A 106 -16.67 -6.03 -1.95
CA ARG A 106 -17.34 -6.56 -3.14
C ARG A 106 -16.33 -6.79 -4.24
N LYS A 107 -16.42 -7.95 -4.88
CA LYS A 107 -15.72 -8.21 -6.13
C LYS A 107 -16.44 -7.48 -7.27
N MET A 108 -15.74 -6.59 -7.96
CA MET A 108 -16.26 -5.87 -9.12
C MET A 108 -15.71 -6.50 -10.39
N THR A 109 -16.59 -6.95 -11.27
CA THR A 109 -16.22 -7.54 -12.54
C THR A 109 -16.00 -6.43 -13.57
N CYS A 110 -14.80 -6.35 -14.12
CA CYS A 110 -14.36 -5.26 -15.02
C CYS A 110 -13.29 -5.76 -16.01
N PRO A 111 -13.61 -6.72 -16.89
CA PRO A 111 -12.61 -7.38 -17.74
C PRO A 111 -11.84 -6.40 -18.63
N LYS A 112 -12.53 -5.45 -19.28
CA LYS A 112 -11.86 -4.48 -20.16
C LYS A 112 -10.94 -3.53 -19.39
N PHE A 113 -11.38 -3.04 -18.24
CA PHE A 113 -10.56 -2.18 -17.40
C PHE A 113 -9.30 -2.88 -16.89
N THR A 114 -9.44 -4.12 -16.40
CA THR A 114 -8.28 -4.89 -15.94
C THR A 114 -7.35 -5.29 -17.10
N GLU A 115 -7.86 -5.57 -18.29
CA GLU A 115 -7.04 -5.81 -19.47
C GLU A 115 -6.14 -4.61 -19.77
N MET A 116 -6.70 -3.38 -19.78
CA MET A 116 -5.94 -2.16 -19.99
C MET A 116 -4.87 -1.94 -18.91
N LEU A 117 -5.19 -2.20 -17.62
CA LEU A 117 -4.22 -2.12 -16.54
C LEU A 117 -3.08 -3.14 -16.71
N TYR A 118 -3.41 -4.38 -17.07
CA TYR A 118 -2.41 -5.44 -17.28
C TYR A 118 -1.47 -5.11 -18.45
N GLU A 119 -2.02 -4.54 -19.53
CA GLU A 119 -1.22 -4.07 -20.67
C GLU A 119 -0.32 -2.89 -20.29
N MET A 120 -0.88 -1.88 -19.64
CA MET A 120 -0.15 -0.70 -19.18
C MET A 120 1.03 -1.05 -18.27
N MET A 121 0.82 -1.99 -17.33
CA MET A 121 1.81 -2.38 -16.33
C MET A 121 2.71 -3.56 -16.78
N GLY A 122 2.46 -4.17 -17.94
CA GLY A 122 3.15 -5.39 -18.37
C GLY A 122 2.92 -6.59 -17.42
N TRP A 123 1.77 -6.66 -16.79
CA TRP A 123 1.47 -7.68 -15.80
C TRP A 123 1.09 -9.04 -16.41
N ASP A 124 1.54 -10.12 -15.74
CA ASP A 124 1.19 -11.49 -16.09
C ASP A 124 -0.28 -11.80 -15.77
N LYS A 125 -1.07 -12.21 -16.77
CA LYS A 125 -2.49 -12.56 -16.64
C LYS A 125 -2.74 -13.81 -15.77
N GLY A 126 -1.73 -14.63 -15.51
CA GLY A 126 -1.76 -15.76 -14.57
C GLY A 126 -1.55 -15.37 -13.11
N CYS A 127 -1.35 -14.10 -12.84
CA CYS A 127 -1.11 -13.56 -11.51
C CYS A 127 -2.22 -12.58 -11.07
N ARG A 128 -2.33 -12.38 -9.77
CA ARG A 128 -3.05 -11.25 -9.18
C ARG A 128 -2.08 -10.35 -8.43
N TYR A 129 -2.41 -9.08 -8.40
CA TYR A 129 -1.60 -8.01 -7.83
C TYR A 129 -2.32 -7.37 -6.67
N LYS A 130 -1.66 -7.31 -5.50
CA LYS A 130 -2.18 -6.61 -4.32
C LYS A 130 -1.34 -5.38 -4.08
N ILE A 131 -1.99 -4.23 -4.07
CA ILE A 131 -1.40 -2.91 -3.91
C ILE A 131 -1.91 -2.32 -2.60
N LEU A 132 -1.01 -1.81 -1.75
CA LEU A 132 -1.38 -1.05 -0.57
C LEU A 132 -1.76 0.37 -0.97
N GLY A 133 -2.75 0.94 -0.28
CA GLY A 133 -3.25 2.28 -0.53
C GLY A 133 -2.94 3.24 0.60
N PHE A 134 -2.99 4.51 0.26
CA PHE A 134 -2.85 5.64 1.18
C PHE A 134 -4.16 6.42 1.22
N ARG A 135 -4.56 6.82 2.42
CA ARG A 135 -5.65 7.76 2.60
C ARG A 135 -5.10 9.17 2.46
N ILE A 136 -5.68 9.95 1.54
CA ILE A 136 -5.32 11.35 1.29
C ILE A 136 -6.59 12.19 1.44
N GLU A 137 -6.48 13.31 2.13
CA GLU A 137 -7.53 14.32 2.21
C GLU A 137 -7.12 15.52 1.37
N ARG A 138 -7.94 15.88 0.40
CA ARG A 138 -7.71 17.04 -0.45
C ARG A 138 -9.03 17.73 -0.77
N GLU A 139 -9.08 19.04 -0.60
CA GLU A 139 -10.26 19.88 -0.88
C GLU A 139 -11.54 19.37 -0.17
N GLY A 140 -11.39 18.91 1.08
CA GLY A 140 -12.49 18.37 1.88
C GLY A 140 -13.02 17.01 1.43
N LYS A 141 -12.34 16.35 0.49
CA LYS A 141 -12.67 14.99 0.02
C LYS A 141 -11.60 13.99 0.47
N THR A 142 -12.04 12.80 0.80
CA THR A 142 -11.15 11.68 1.11
C THR A 142 -10.95 10.79 -0.10
N TYR A 143 -9.69 10.48 -0.39
CA TYR A 143 -9.28 9.60 -1.47
C TYR A 143 -8.49 8.42 -0.89
N TYR A 144 -8.66 7.24 -1.46
CA TYR A 144 -7.68 6.17 -1.37
C TYR A 144 -6.91 6.10 -2.66
N VAL A 145 -5.59 6.28 -2.58
CA VAL A 145 -4.67 6.26 -3.71
C VAL A 145 -3.79 5.01 -3.63
N PHE A 146 -3.58 4.36 -4.75
CA PHE A 146 -2.82 3.11 -4.88
C PHE A 146 -1.77 3.30 -5.98
N ASP A 147 -0.50 3.21 -5.60
CA ASP A 147 0.64 3.22 -6.54
C ASP A 147 0.80 1.83 -7.16
N LEU A 148 0.54 1.73 -8.45
CA LEU A 148 0.61 0.47 -9.20
C LEU A 148 2.04 -0.01 -9.43
N ASN A 149 3.06 0.79 -9.15
CA ASN A 149 4.46 0.38 -9.22
C ASN A 149 4.90 -0.42 -7.99
N VAL A 150 4.15 -0.32 -6.87
CA VAL A 150 4.46 -0.98 -5.59
C VAL A 150 3.42 -2.05 -5.28
N TYR A 151 3.70 -3.28 -5.68
CA TYR A 151 2.73 -4.37 -5.59
C TYR A 151 3.32 -5.67 -5.05
N LYS A 152 2.45 -6.52 -4.54
CA LYS A 152 2.73 -7.91 -4.18
C LYS A 152 2.05 -8.84 -5.17
N ILE A 153 2.82 -9.75 -5.75
CA ILE A 153 2.37 -10.70 -6.77
C ILE A 153 1.93 -11.99 -6.10
N PHE A 154 0.81 -12.55 -6.55
CA PHE A 154 0.37 -13.89 -6.19
C PHE A 154 0.02 -14.66 -7.45
N LYS A 155 0.54 -15.86 -7.59
CA LYS A 155 0.16 -16.75 -8.69
C LYS A 155 -1.29 -17.21 -8.53
N GLU A 156 -2.01 -17.31 -9.63
CA GLU A 156 -3.36 -17.89 -9.68
C GLU A 156 -3.28 -19.33 -10.14
N LYS A 157 -4.26 -20.16 -9.78
CA LYS A 157 -4.37 -21.50 -10.33
C LYS A 157 -4.74 -21.42 -11.81
N PRO A 158 -4.13 -22.25 -12.67
CA PRO A 158 -4.57 -22.37 -14.06
C PRO A 158 -6.08 -22.65 -14.12
N LYS A 159 -6.75 -22.11 -15.10
CA LYS A 159 -8.16 -22.46 -15.35
C LYS A 159 -8.23 -23.91 -15.81
N ALA A 160 -9.28 -24.62 -15.39
CA ALA A 160 -9.51 -26.00 -15.82
C ALA A 160 -9.48 -26.08 -17.36
N GLY A 161 -8.60 -26.93 -17.91
CA GLY A 161 -8.36 -27.06 -19.35
C GLY A 161 -7.07 -26.40 -19.87
N GLN A 162 -6.27 -25.74 -19.02
CA GLN A 162 -4.94 -25.21 -19.30
C GLN A 162 -3.87 -25.82 -18.38
N GLU A 163 -4.03 -27.09 -18.01
CA GLU A 163 -3.04 -27.79 -17.21
C GLU A 163 -1.81 -28.10 -18.09
N GLU A 164 -0.70 -27.39 -17.86
CA GLU A 164 0.61 -27.81 -18.32
C GLU A 164 1.02 -29.04 -17.50
N GLU A 165 1.34 -30.13 -18.17
CA GLU A 165 1.62 -31.48 -17.62
C GLU A 165 2.80 -31.58 -16.65
N SER A 166 3.41 -30.48 -16.20
CA SER A 166 4.67 -30.50 -15.43
C SER A 166 4.80 -29.46 -14.32
N SER A 167 3.74 -28.91 -13.76
CA SER A 167 3.90 -27.87 -12.76
C SER A 167 3.74 -28.41 -11.32
N GLU A 168 4.74 -28.16 -10.48
CA GLU A 168 4.62 -28.24 -9.03
C GLU A 168 3.36 -27.51 -8.54
N PRO A 169 2.70 -27.97 -7.47
CA PRO A 169 1.48 -27.35 -6.98
C PRO A 169 1.72 -25.89 -6.64
N VAL A 170 1.05 -24.97 -7.36
CA VAL A 170 1.18 -23.53 -7.18
C VAL A 170 0.60 -23.12 -5.83
N ASP A 171 1.45 -22.63 -4.92
CA ASP A 171 0.97 -22.01 -3.69
C ASP A 171 0.42 -20.60 -3.97
N THR A 172 -0.90 -20.53 -4.13
CA THR A 172 -1.62 -19.27 -4.39
C THR A 172 -1.68 -18.33 -3.18
N ARG A 173 -1.19 -18.76 -2.01
CA ARG A 173 -1.18 -17.96 -0.77
C ARG A 173 0.15 -17.23 -0.61
N LYS A 174 1.23 -17.76 -1.16
CA LYS A 174 2.55 -17.16 -1.10
C LYS A 174 2.61 -15.95 -2.04
N GLY A 175 2.88 -14.78 -1.48
CA GLY A 175 3.06 -13.56 -2.24
C GLY A 175 4.53 -13.27 -2.49
N TYR A 176 4.84 -12.74 -3.65
CA TYR A 176 6.18 -12.36 -4.10
C TYR A 176 6.21 -10.85 -4.34
N TYR A 177 7.36 -10.24 -4.12
CA TYR A 177 7.60 -8.85 -4.47
C TYR A 177 8.44 -8.77 -5.75
N PRO A 178 8.33 -7.70 -6.55
CA PRO A 178 9.28 -7.39 -7.59
C PRO A 178 10.71 -7.37 -7.05
N ALA A 179 11.70 -7.67 -7.91
CA ALA A 179 13.09 -7.83 -7.48
C ALA A 179 13.69 -6.58 -6.85
N ASP A 180 13.30 -5.40 -7.29
CA ASP A 180 13.68 -4.10 -6.76
C ASP A 180 13.18 -3.86 -5.33
N ILE A 181 12.04 -4.45 -4.97
CA ILE A 181 11.49 -4.43 -3.60
C ILE A 181 12.05 -5.58 -2.77
N ALA A 182 12.10 -6.80 -3.34
CA ALA A 182 12.50 -8.01 -2.62
C ALA A 182 13.97 -8.01 -2.19
N ASN A 183 14.84 -7.36 -2.95
CA ASN A 183 16.29 -7.37 -2.75
C ASN A 183 16.79 -6.21 -1.86
N THR A 184 15.90 -5.36 -1.37
CA THR A 184 16.26 -4.23 -0.52
C THR A 184 15.44 -4.22 0.76
N PHE A 185 16.08 -4.00 1.90
CA PHE A 185 15.36 -3.81 3.17
C PHE A 185 14.49 -2.55 3.16
N GLY A 186 14.91 -1.52 2.43
CA GLY A 186 14.22 -0.26 2.42
C GLY A 186 14.98 0.84 1.68
N VAL A 187 14.59 2.08 1.94
CA VAL A 187 15.18 3.29 1.38
C VAL A 187 16.12 3.94 2.38
N SER A 188 17.12 4.69 1.92
CA SER A 188 17.99 5.47 2.80
C SER A 188 17.18 6.52 3.56
N LEU A 189 17.70 6.96 4.70
CA LEU A 189 17.08 8.02 5.48
C LEU A 189 16.91 9.32 4.67
N GLU A 190 17.87 9.59 3.80
CA GLU A 190 17.90 10.78 2.95
C GLU A 190 16.84 10.71 1.83
N GLU A 191 16.75 9.59 1.13
CA GLU A 191 15.71 9.35 0.12
C GLU A 191 14.31 9.42 0.75
N HIS A 192 14.14 8.89 1.96
CA HIS A 192 12.86 8.95 2.67
C HIS A 192 12.47 10.40 3.01
N LYS A 193 13.41 11.22 3.49
CA LYS A 193 13.18 12.64 3.76
C LYS A 193 12.79 13.41 2.50
N GLN A 194 13.50 13.20 1.40
CA GLN A 194 13.20 13.83 0.11
C GLN A 194 11.78 13.46 -0.36
N THR A 195 11.40 12.20 -0.24
CA THR A 195 10.05 11.75 -0.60
C THR A 195 8.99 12.38 0.29
N GLN A 196 9.24 12.52 1.60
CA GLN A 196 8.33 13.21 2.51
C GLN A 196 8.20 14.70 2.17
N GLU A 197 9.30 15.38 1.90
CA GLU A 197 9.29 16.80 1.52
C GLU A 197 8.54 17.04 0.21
N MET A 198 8.72 16.18 -0.79
CA MET A 198 7.94 16.22 -2.04
C MET A 198 6.45 16.01 -1.80
N THR A 199 6.08 15.08 -0.93
CA THR A 199 4.68 14.81 -0.60
C THR A 199 4.06 15.95 0.20
N ILE A 200 4.78 16.53 1.15
CA ILE A 200 4.33 17.69 1.94
C ILE A 200 4.29 18.94 1.07
N GLY A 201 5.28 19.17 0.22
CA GLY A 201 5.36 20.31 -0.70
C GLY A 201 4.22 20.34 -1.74
N SER A 202 3.71 19.17 -2.13
CA SER A 202 2.53 19.08 -3.01
C SER A 202 1.20 19.28 -2.27
N SER A 203 1.19 19.17 -0.94
CA SER A 203 -0.01 19.22 -0.09
C SER A 203 -0.17 20.51 0.73
N PHE A 204 0.88 21.31 0.86
CA PHE A 204 0.88 22.54 1.65
C PHE A 204 1.37 23.74 0.84
N VAL A 205 0.45 24.65 0.51
CA VAL A 205 0.81 26.04 0.26
C VAL A 205 1.11 26.64 1.65
N PRO A 206 2.34 27.13 1.92
CA PRO A 206 2.66 27.72 3.22
C PRO A 206 1.70 28.89 3.47
N MET A 207 1.13 28.94 4.67
CA MET A 207 0.22 30.02 5.10
C MET A 207 0.84 31.43 4.99
N ALA A 208 2.16 31.55 4.88
CA ALA A 208 2.87 32.80 4.67
C ALA A 208 2.61 33.44 3.29
N GLN A 209 2.07 32.71 2.31
CA GLN A 209 1.71 33.28 0.99
C GLN A 209 0.25 33.76 0.89
N LEU A 210 -0.56 33.52 1.92
CA LEU A 210 -1.96 33.96 1.96
C LEU A 210 -2.15 35.34 2.60
N THR A 211 -1.12 35.91 3.25
CA THR A 211 -1.20 37.20 3.92
C THR A 211 -0.72 38.38 3.07
N GLU A 212 -0.15 38.16 1.88
CA GLU A 212 0.34 39.26 1.02
C GLU A 212 -0.62 39.70 -0.09
N LYS A 213 -1.86 39.22 -0.11
CA LYS A 213 -2.87 39.62 -1.15
C LYS A 213 -4.12 40.30 -0.61
N SER A 214 -4.08 40.87 0.59
CA SER A 214 -5.24 41.63 1.08
C SER A 214 -5.01 43.13 1.30
N ASP A 215 -3.89 43.68 0.81
CA ASP A 215 -3.67 45.14 0.79
C ASP A 215 -3.19 45.58 -0.60
N ALA A 216 -4.15 45.72 -1.52
CA ALA A 216 -4.05 46.58 -2.73
C ALA A 216 -5.45 46.87 -3.31
#